data_1b75963c692ee581c5c0eaa5b4cd0f02
#
_entry.id   1b75963c692ee581c5c0eaa5b4cd0f02
#
_cell.length_a   1.000
_cell.length_b   1.000
_cell.length_c   1.000
_cell.angle_alpha   90.00
_cell.angle_beta   90.00
_cell.angle_gamma   90.00
#
_symmetry.space_group_name_H-M   'P 1'
#
loop_
_entity.id
_entity.type
_entity.pdbx_description
1 polymer ?
#
loop_
_entity_poly.entity_id
_entity_poly.type
_entity_poly.pdbx_seq_one_letter_code
_entity_poly.pdbx_strand_id
1 'polypeptide(L)'
;MKEIRKLDLQFRAEETEDKKMEIKGYAVVFNSPETYGYTEVIDKHALDETDMSDVVLRYNHNDSFIVLARTRNGSLKLNTDETGLMMNANLQDDITDHKNIFNAIKSELIDKQSFAFSVEEDSYDYDTDTRTILKIGKLYDVSVVDQPFYNATDVSVARNQNDEFMEKRNQLRKEHEDKVRLEEKKKELMEKLG
;
A
#
# COMPACT_ATOMS: atom_id res chain seq x y z
N MET A 1 12.65 0.41 5.61
CA MET A 1 11.66 1.27 6.35
C MET A 1 10.27 0.69 6.12
N LYS A 2 9.35 0.75 7.09
CA LYS A 2 7.96 0.26 6.91
C LYS A 2 7.12 1.38 6.30
N GLU A 3 6.48 1.13 5.16
CA GLU A 3 5.56 2.06 4.50
C GLU A 3 4.12 1.55 4.60
N ILE A 4 3.14 2.45 4.56
CA ILE A 4 1.71 2.12 4.61
C ILE A 4 1.03 2.77 3.42
N ARG A 5 0.22 1.99 2.70
CA ARG A 5 -0.61 2.47 1.59
C ARG A 5 -2.04 2.01 1.77
N LYS A 6 -2.96 2.90 1.40
CA LYS A 6 -4.39 2.65 1.40
C LYS A 6 -4.89 2.66 -0.03
N LEU A 7 -5.82 1.78 -0.31
CA LEU A 7 -6.40 1.60 -1.63
C LEU A 7 -7.92 1.65 -1.53
N ASP A 8 -8.54 2.29 -2.52
CA ASP A 8 -9.99 2.26 -2.72
C ASP A 8 -10.42 0.93 -3.35
N LEU A 9 -10.10 -0.17 -2.67
CA LEU A 9 -10.42 -1.50 -3.17
C LEU A 9 -11.63 -2.08 -2.46
N GLN A 10 -12.58 -2.54 -3.24
CA GLN A 10 -13.74 -3.23 -2.72
C GLN A 10 -13.34 -4.62 -2.25
N PHE A 11 -13.48 -4.87 -0.98
CA PHE A 11 -13.50 -6.19 -0.40
C PHE A 11 -14.92 -6.51 0.08
N ARG A 12 -15.22 -7.79 0.21
CA ARG A 12 -16.54 -8.27 0.62
C ARG A 12 -16.43 -9.15 1.84
N ALA A 13 -17.41 -9.02 2.72
CA ALA A 13 -17.67 -9.97 3.79
C ALA A 13 -18.80 -10.89 3.36
N GLU A 14 -18.55 -12.18 3.29
CA GLU A 14 -19.50 -13.20 2.87
C GLU A 14 -19.63 -14.28 3.95
N GLU A 15 -20.86 -14.70 4.24
CA GLU A 15 -21.08 -15.93 4.96
C GLU A 15 -21.05 -17.09 3.98
N THR A 16 -20.17 -18.03 4.21
CA THR A 16 -20.12 -19.25 3.40
C THR A 16 -21.29 -20.18 3.75
N GLU A 17 -21.56 -21.19 2.92
CA GLU A 17 -22.60 -22.22 3.20
C GLU A 17 -22.42 -22.89 4.56
N ASP A 18 -21.16 -23.03 5.03
CA ASP A 18 -20.80 -23.56 6.36
C ASP A 18 -20.91 -22.52 7.48
N LYS A 19 -21.51 -21.33 7.23
CA LYS A 19 -21.65 -20.20 8.17
C LYS A 19 -20.32 -19.64 8.66
N LYS A 20 -19.24 -19.76 7.88
CA LYS A 20 -17.97 -19.12 8.20
C LYS A 20 -17.98 -17.65 7.76
N MET A 21 -17.44 -16.80 8.59
CA MET A 21 -17.25 -15.37 8.28
C MET A 21 -15.98 -15.20 7.44
N GLU A 22 -16.12 -15.00 6.15
CA GLU A 22 -15.05 -14.83 5.20
C GLU A 22 -14.95 -13.38 4.72
N ILE A 23 -13.73 -12.83 4.68
CA ILE A 23 -13.42 -11.53 4.07
C ILE A 23 -12.53 -11.79 2.86
N LYS A 24 -12.92 -11.28 1.72
CA LYS A 24 -12.23 -11.44 0.44
C LYS A 24 -12.03 -10.12 -0.28
N GLY A 25 -10.88 -9.93 -0.89
CA GLY A 25 -10.59 -8.78 -1.75
C GLY A 25 -9.12 -8.65 -2.09
N TYR A 26 -8.77 -7.65 -2.91
CA TYR A 26 -7.39 -7.37 -3.24
C TYR A 26 -6.78 -6.45 -2.17
N ALA A 27 -5.72 -6.91 -1.52
CA ALA A 27 -4.94 -6.11 -0.57
C ALA A 27 -3.97 -5.15 -1.28
N VAL A 28 -3.53 -5.50 -2.51
CA VAL A 28 -2.69 -4.69 -3.38
C VAL A 28 -3.18 -4.85 -4.81
N VAL A 29 -3.20 -3.77 -5.61
CA VAL A 29 -3.45 -3.84 -7.07
C VAL A 29 -2.21 -3.37 -7.80
N PHE A 30 -1.79 -4.15 -8.79
CA PHE A 30 -0.62 -3.84 -9.61
C PHE A 30 -0.96 -2.83 -10.69
N ASN A 31 0.03 -2.02 -11.06
CA ASN A 31 -0.06 -1.05 -12.14
C ASN A 31 -1.24 -0.07 -12.02
N SER A 32 -1.80 0.08 -10.82
CA SER A 32 -2.83 1.07 -10.50
C SER A 32 -2.17 2.31 -9.94
N PRO A 33 -2.24 3.47 -10.62
CA PRO A 33 -1.65 4.69 -10.11
C PRO A 33 -2.47 5.27 -8.97
N GLU A 34 -1.81 5.51 -7.84
CA GLU A 34 -2.37 6.16 -6.66
C GLU A 34 -1.67 7.50 -6.42
N THR A 35 -2.39 8.49 -5.88
CA THR A 35 -1.87 9.85 -5.70
C THR A 35 -1.65 10.18 -4.23
N TYR A 36 -0.38 10.46 -3.86
CA TYR A 36 0.06 10.86 -2.51
C TYR A 36 0.82 12.19 -2.50
N GLY A 37 0.43 13.17 -3.33
CA GLY A 37 1.22 14.35 -3.66
C GLY A 37 2.25 14.08 -4.76
N TYR A 38 2.37 12.86 -5.20
CA TYR A 38 3.05 12.32 -6.37
C TYR A 38 2.28 11.05 -6.78
N THR A 39 2.49 10.56 -7.99
CA THR A 39 1.89 9.30 -8.45
C THR A 39 2.75 8.13 -7.96
N GLU A 40 2.13 7.10 -7.38
CA GLU A 40 2.80 5.85 -7.02
C GLU A 40 2.15 4.67 -7.71
N VAL A 41 2.98 3.75 -8.18
CA VAL A 41 2.56 2.51 -8.85
C VAL A 41 3.32 1.35 -8.23
N ILE A 42 2.65 0.23 -8.01
CA ILE A 42 3.28 -1.03 -7.62
C ILE A 42 3.42 -1.90 -8.85
N ASP A 43 4.66 -2.24 -9.21
CA ASP A 43 4.95 -3.13 -10.33
C ASP A 43 4.37 -4.53 -10.08
N LYS A 44 3.97 -5.21 -11.15
CA LYS A 44 3.39 -6.56 -11.07
C LYS A 44 4.34 -7.61 -10.50
N HIS A 45 5.65 -7.37 -10.56
CA HIS A 45 6.68 -8.24 -10.01
C HIS A 45 7.15 -7.83 -8.61
N ALA A 46 6.61 -6.74 -8.07
CA ALA A 46 7.05 -6.19 -6.78
C ALA A 46 6.93 -7.17 -5.61
N LEU A 47 6.05 -8.16 -5.73
CA LEU A 47 5.75 -9.15 -4.69
C LEU A 47 6.39 -10.53 -4.92
N ASP A 48 7.11 -10.76 -6.03
CA ASP A 48 7.61 -12.09 -6.41
C ASP A 48 8.51 -12.73 -5.33
N GLU A 49 9.31 -11.93 -4.63
CA GLU A 49 10.25 -12.39 -3.58
C GLU A 49 9.91 -11.85 -2.18
N THR A 50 8.70 -11.31 -2.00
CA THR A 50 8.30 -10.67 -0.75
C THR A 50 8.15 -11.69 0.39
N ASP A 51 8.74 -11.39 1.56
CA ASP A 51 8.48 -12.15 2.80
C ASP A 51 7.03 -11.93 3.26
N MET A 52 6.18 -12.92 3.06
CA MET A 52 4.80 -13.01 3.53
C MET A 52 4.58 -14.12 4.55
N SER A 53 5.65 -14.61 5.18
CA SER A 53 5.60 -15.76 6.11
C SER A 53 4.73 -15.51 7.34
N ASP A 54 4.63 -14.27 7.78
CA ASP A 54 3.84 -13.89 8.94
C ASP A 54 3.17 -12.51 8.76
N VAL A 55 2.14 -12.49 7.91
CA VAL A 55 1.29 -11.31 7.67
C VAL A 55 0.04 -11.41 8.54
N VAL A 56 -0.37 -10.29 9.13
CA VAL A 56 -1.59 -10.21 9.95
C VAL A 56 -2.66 -9.36 9.27
N LEU A 57 -3.91 -9.78 9.39
CA LEU A 57 -5.05 -8.93 9.07
C LEU A 57 -5.42 -8.12 10.32
N ARG A 58 -5.47 -6.80 10.19
CA ARG A 58 -5.75 -5.86 11.27
C ARG A 58 -6.95 -4.96 10.97
N TYR A 59 -7.39 -4.24 11.99
CA TYR A 59 -8.26 -3.08 11.87
C TYR A 59 -7.44 -1.82 12.11
N ASN A 60 -7.43 -0.90 11.14
CA ASN A 60 -6.73 0.40 11.20
C ASN A 60 -5.24 0.31 11.57
N HIS A 61 -4.51 -0.76 11.17
CA HIS A 61 -3.10 -1.01 11.57
C HIS A 61 -2.87 -0.97 13.09
N ASN A 62 -3.90 -1.18 13.88
CA ASN A 62 -3.84 -1.04 15.33
C ASN A 62 -3.22 -2.28 15.98
N ASP A 63 -2.03 -2.14 16.54
CA ASP A 63 -1.31 -3.20 17.24
C ASP A 63 -1.95 -3.58 18.59
N SER A 64 -2.78 -2.69 19.15
CA SER A 64 -3.49 -2.91 20.42
C SER A 64 -4.86 -3.57 20.23
N PHE A 65 -5.35 -3.67 18.99
CA PHE A 65 -6.59 -4.36 18.66
C PHE A 65 -6.32 -5.84 18.39
N ILE A 66 -7.32 -6.70 18.59
CA ILE A 66 -7.20 -8.13 18.33
C ILE A 66 -6.84 -8.39 16.85
N VAL A 67 -5.95 -9.36 16.59
CA VAL A 67 -5.64 -9.81 15.24
C VAL A 67 -6.85 -10.53 14.64
N LEU A 68 -7.30 -10.09 13.47
CA LEU A 68 -8.48 -10.64 12.82
C LEU A 68 -8.18 -11.98 12.11
N ALA A 69 -7.02 -12.07 11.45
CA ALA A 69 -6.53 -13.28 10.80
C ALA A 69 -5.01 -13.20 10.60
N ARG A 70 -4.36 -14.34 10.28
CA ARG A 70 -2.91 -14.40 10.16
C ARG A 70 -2.46 -15.51 9.22
N THR A 71 -1.43 -15.26 8.40
CA THR A 71 -0.90 -16.27 7.48
C THR A 71 -0.31 -17.47 8.22
N ARG A 72 0.44 -17.24 9.31
CA ARG A 72 1.12 -18.30 10.08
C ARG A 72 0.18 -19.37 10.64
N ASN A 73 -1.07 -19.07 10.96
CA ASN A 73 -2.05 -20.05 11.44
C ASN A 73 -3.05 -20.48 10.35
N GLY A 74 -2.86 -20.00 9.11
CA GLY A 74 -3.70 -20.34 7.96
C GLY A 74 -5.08 -19.68 7.93
N SER A 75 -5.41 -18.78 8.88
CA SER A 75 -6.67 -18.02 8.86
C SER A 75 -6.66 -16.89 7.82
N LEU A 76 -5.48 -16.41 7.42
CA LEU A 76 -5.28 -15.49 6.30
C LEU A 76 -4.55 -16.23 5.17
N LYS A 77 -5.10 -16.18 3.96
CA LYS A 77 -4.46 -16.67 2.74
C LYS A 77 -4.21 -15.50 1.81
N LEU A 78 -3.00 -15.42 1.28
CA LEU A 78 -2.56 -14.41 0.32
C LEU A 78 -2.10 -15.11 -0.94
N ASN A 79 -2.59 -14.68 -2.10
CA ASN A 79 -2.21 -15.23 -3.41
C ASN A 79 -2.06 -14.07 -4.40
N THR A 80 -0.96 -14.03 -5.12
CA THR A 80 -0.76 -13.10 -6.23
C THR A 80 -1.39 -13.62 -7.52
N ASP A 81 -2.00 -12.75 -8.30
CA ASP A 81 -2.45 -12.99 -9.66
C ASP A 81 -2.08 -11.79 -10.55
N GLU A 82 -2.57 -11.75 -11.79
CA GLU A 82 -2.28 -10.66 -12.73
C GLU A 82 -2.84 -9.31 -12.28
N THR A 83 -3.84 -9.29 -11.42
CA THR A 83 -4.49 -8.08 -10.90
C THR A 83 -3.74 -7.52 -9.70
N GLY A 84 -3.26 -8.40 -8.80
CA GLY A 84 -2.63 -7.99 -7.56
C GLY A 84 -2.49 -9.08 -6.52
N LEU A 85 -2.49 -8.67 -5.24
CA LEU A 85 -2.47 -9.55 -4.08
C LEU A 85 -3.89 -9.78 -3.57
N MET A 86 -4.47 -10.92 -3.91
CA MET A 86 -5.75 -11.38 -3.38
C MET A 86 -5.56 -11.86 -1.94
N MET A 87 -6.39 -11.37 -1.04
CA MET A 87 -6.49 -11.91 0.32
C MET A 87 -7.83 -12.62 0.53
N ASN A 88 -7.76 -13.68 1.32
CA ASN A 88 -8.92 -14.40 1.85
C ASN A 88 -8.68 -14.67 3.33
N ALA A 89 -9.55 -14.17 4.18
CA ALA A 89 -9.45 -14.27 5.63
C ALA A 89 -10.69 -14.91 6.24
N ASN A 90 -10.47 -15.91 7.09
CA ASN A 90 -11.51 -16.56 7.87
C ASN A 90 -11.50 -16.03 9.30
N LEU A 91 -12.56 -15.35 9.70
CA LEU A 91 -12.76 -14.82 11.04
C LEU A 91 -13.41 -15.86 11.94
N GLN A 92 -13.19 -15.72 13.25
CA GLN A 92 -13.77 -16.63 14.26
C GLN A 92 -15.09 -16.08 14.79
N ASP A 93 -16.12 -16.90 14.76
CA ASP A 93 -17.48 -16.51 15.16
C ASP A 93 -17.71 -16.48 16.67
N ASP A 94 -16.82 -17.05 17.46
CA ASP A 94 -16.82 -17.00 18.93
C ASP A 94 -16.13 -15.74 19.50
N ILE A 95 -15.46 -14.96 18.64
CA ILE A 95 -14.80 -13.70 19.02
C ILE A 95 -15.69 -12.51 18.67
N THR A 96 -16.12 -11.75 19.69
CA THR A 96 -17.02 -10.61 19.53
C THR A 96 -16.48 -9.56 18.58
N ASP A 97 -15.18 -9.21 18.69
CA ASP A 97 -14.56 -8.18 17.83
C ASP A 97 -14.48 -8.62 16.36
N HIS A 98 -14.28 -9.91 16.10
CA HIS A 98 -14.34 -10.45 14.73
C HIS A 98 -15.75 -10.28 14.14
N LYS A 99 -16.81 -10.58 14.91
CA LYS A 99 -18.20 -10.36 14.49
C LYS A 99 -18.49 -8.89 14.22
N ASN A 100 -18.02 -8.01 15.09
CA ASN A 100 -18.24 -6.58 14.96
C ASN A 100 -17.62 -6.05 13.67
N ILE A 101 -16.36 -6.41 13.39
CA ILE A 101 -15.67 -6.00 12.17
C ILE A 101 -16.32 -6.63 10.94
N PHE A 102 -16.65 -7.93 10.97
CA PHE A 102 -17.33 -8.60 9.86
C PHE A 102 -18.67 -7.92 9.52
N ASN A 103 -19.48 -7.59 10.51
CA ASN A 103 -20.77 -6.92 10.31
C ASN A 103 -20.59 -5.47 9.82
N ALA A 104 -19.55 -4.77 10.29
CA ALA A 104 -19.22 -3.42 9.82
C ALA A 104 -18.82 -3.43 8.34
N ILE A 105 -18.05 -4.44 7.90
CA ILE A 105 -17.70 -4.63 6.49
C ILE A 105 -18.95 -4.98 5.67
N LYS A 106 -19.77 -5.93 6.16
CA LYS A 106 -21.00 -6.38 5.48
C LYS A 106 -22.02 -5.25 5.29
N SER A 107 -22.01 -4.27 6.20
CA SER A 107 -22.87 -3.07 6.15
C SER A 107 -22.20 -1.87 5.46
N GLU A 108 -21.02 -2.07 4.86
CA GLU A 108 -20.25 -1.02 4.16
C GLU A 108 -19.84 0.17 5.05
N LEU A 109 -19.82 -0.01 6.38
CA LEU A 109 -19.25 0.97 7.31
C LEU A 109 -17.72 0.97 7.26
N ILE A 110 -17.12 -0.17 6.88
CA ILE A 110 -15.70 -0.35 6.61
C ILE A 110 -15.59 -0.86 5.18
N ASP A 111 -15.06 -0.06 4.27
CA ASP A 111 -15.05 -0.34 2.83
C ASP A 111 -13.66 -0.15 2.20
N LYS A 112 -12.63 0.18 2.99
CA LYS A 112 -11.29 0.47 2.51
C LYS A 112 -10.29 -0.55 3.03
N GLN A 113 -9.24 -0.76 2.23
CA GLN A 113 -8.08 -1.56 2.61
C GLN A 113 -6.81 -0.75 2.67
N SER A 114 -5.89 -1.26 3.44
CA SER A 114 -4.54 -0.70 3.56
C SER A 114 -3.55 -1.83 3.77
N PHE A 115 -2.29 -1.61 3.44
CA PHE A 115 -1.22 -2.57 3.68
C PHE A 115 0.04 -1.87 4.14
N ALA A 116 0.84 -2.58 4.90
CA ALA A 116 2.09 -2.09 5.46
C ALA A 116 3.25 -2.99 5.05
N PHE A 117 4.30 -2.40 4.46
CA PHE A 117 5.37 -3.11 3.80
C PHE A 117 6.71 -2.37 3.93
N SER A 118 7.79 -3.01 3.49
CA SER A 118 9.08 -2.35 3.28
C SER A 118 9.46 -2.39 1.81
N VAL A 119 9.96 -1.27 1.29
CA VAL A 119 10.49 -1.18 -0.08
C VAL A 119 11.95 -1.60 -0.06
N GLU A 120 12.33 -2.49 -0.98
CA GLU A 120 13.74 -2.84 -1.27
C GLU A 120 14.24 -2.12 -2.51
N GLU A 121 13.40 -2.00 -3.55
CA GLU A 121 13.76 -1.34 -4.79
C GLU A 121 12.60 -0.51 -5.31
N ASP A 122 12.88 0.71 -5.71
CA ASP A 122 11.96 1.61 -6.39
C ASP A 122 12.69 2.43 -7.46
N SER A 123 11.92 2.97 -8.39
CA SER A 123 12.38 3.94 -9.37
C SER A 123 11.51 5.19 -9.32
N TYR A 124 12.08 6.33 -9.71
CA TYR A 124 11.35 7.59 -9.75
C TYR A 124 11.55 8.29 -11.09
N ASP A 125 10.44 8.55 -11.76
CA ASP A 125 10.40 9.38 -12.96
C ASP A 125 10.06 10.82 -12.58
N TYR A 126 11.03 11.74 -12.77
CA TYR A 126 10.89 13.15 -12.42
C TYR A 126 10.03 13.93 -13.41
N ASP A 127 9.88 13.46 -14.64
CA ASP A 127 9.09 14.13 -15.68
C ASP A 127 7.60 13.92 -15.43
N THR A 128 7.22 12.71 -15.02
CA THR A 128 5.82 12.34 -14.73
C THR A 128 5.47 12.41 -13.24
N ASP A 129 6.44 12.73 -12.39
CA ASP A 129 6.31 12.73 -10.92
C ASP A 129 5.77 11.39 -10.39
N THR A 130 6.33 10.28 -10.92
CA THR A 130 5.86 8.92 -10.67
C THR A 130 6.92 8.07 -9.98
N ARG A 131 6.56 7.51 -8.81
CA ARG A 131 7.32 6.47 -8.12
C ARG A 131 6.80 5.10 -8.53
N THR A 132 7.66 4.22 -8.99
CA THR A 132 7.33 2.81 -9.23
C THR A 132 8.03 1.96 -8.19
N ILE A 133 7.27 1.24 -7.36
CA ILE A 133 7.80 0.25 -6.43
C ILE A 133 8.06 -1.02 -7.22
N LEU A 134 9.34 -1.39 -7.33
CA LEU A 134 9.81 -2.53 -8.12
C LEU A 134 9.97 -3.78 -7.27
N LYS A 135 10.30 -3.61 -5.97
CA LYS A 135 10.48 -4.74 -5.06
C LYS A 135 10.06 -4.40 -3.63
N ILE A 136 9.20 -5.24 -3.08
CA ILE A 136 8.76 -5.22 -1.68
C ILE A 136 9.50 -6.31 -0.94
N GLY A 137 10.25 -5.95 0.10
CA GLY A 137 11.03 -6.92 0.88
C GLY A 137 10.17 -7.72 1.84
N LYS A 138 9.28 -7.04 2.55
CA LYS A 138 8.37 -7.67 3.52
C LYS A 138 7.01 -7.01 3.54
N LEU A 139 5.97 -7.84 3.61
CA LEU A 139 4.61 -7.45 3.93
C LEU A 139 4.36 -7.71 5.41
N TYR A 140 4.05 -6.67 6.18
CA TYR A 140 3.85 -6.77 7.63
C TYR A 140 2.41 -7.04 8.00
N ASP A 141 1.50 -6.27 7.42
CA ASP A 141 0.07 -6.43 7.64
C ASP A 141 -0.75 -5.99 6.43
N VAL A 142 -1.94 -6.50 6.34
CA VAL A 142 -3.06 -5.99 5.57
C VAL A 142 -4.12 -5.54 6.55
N SER A 143 -4.82 -4.45 6.27
CA SER A 143 -5.77 -3.88 7.22
C SER A 143 -7.06 -3.48 6.54
N VAL A 144 -8.19 -3.77 7.20
CA VAL A 144 -9.45 -3.11 6.88
C VAL A 144 -9.48 -1.77 7.62
N VAL A 145 -9.84 -0.69 6.94
CA VAL A 145 -9.75 0.67 7.48
C VAL A 145 -11.05 1.44 7.26
N ASP A 146 -11.45 2.24 8.25
CA ASP A 146 -12.69 3.01 8.25
C ASP A 146 -12.56 4.39 7.62
N GLN A 147 -11.33 4.92 7.50
CA GLN A 147 -11.09 6.22 6.89
C GLN A 147 -10.00 6.15 5.84
N PRO A 148 -10.19 6.78 4.66
CA PRO A 148 -9.09 7.01 3.75
C PRO A 148 -8.10 8.02 4.36
N PHE A 149 -6.82 7.89 4.05
CA PHE A 149 -5.70 8.67 4.62
C PHE A 149 -5.70 10.17 4.20
N TYR A 150 -6.85 10.83 4.16
CA TYR A 150 -6.94 12.23 3.72
C TYR A 150 -7.00 13.26 4.84
N ASN A 151 -6.89 12.89 6.13
CA ASN A 151 -6.84 13.88 7.20
C ASN A 151 -5.51 13.86 7.96
N ALA A 152 -4.87 15.00 7.88
CA ALA A 152 -3.57 15.40 8.40
C ALA A 152 -3.41 15.36 9.93
N THR A 153 -4.18 14.58 10.67
CA THR A 153 -4.22 14.70 12.13
C THR A 153 -3.79 13.49 12.93
N ASP A 154 -3.67 12.29 12.36
CA ASP A 154 -3.41 11.13 13.24
C ASP A 154 -2.58 9.99 12.63
N VAL A 155 -1.35 10.21 12.24
CA VAL A 155 -0.34 9.15 12.25
C VAL A 155 1.07 9.74 12.22
N SER A 156 1.66 9.98 13.37
CA SER A 156 3.02 10.53 13.49
C SER A 156 4.10 9.67 12.82
N VAL A 157 3.92 8.36 12.72
CA VAL A 157 4.91 7.44 12.11
C VAL A 157 4.82 7.42 10.58
N ALA A 158 3.62 7.36 10.01
CA ALA A 158 3.45 7.39 8.55
C ALA A 158 3.73 8.79 7.97
N ARG A 159 3.44 9.84 8.74
CA ARG A 159 3.74 11.23 8.39
C ARG A 159 5.24 11.47 8.27
N ASN A 160 6.02 11.10 9.28
CA ASN A 160 7.48 11.27 9.24
C ASN A 160 8.14 10.55 8.07
N GLN A 161 7.64 9.37 7.68
CA GLN A 161 8.20 8.60 6.56
C GLN A 161 7.85 9.22 5.20
N ASN A 162 6.63 9.71 5.05
CA ASN A 162 6.23 10.41 3.82
C ASN A 162 6.91 11.78 3.71
N ASP A 163 7.06 12.50 4.81
CA ASP A 163 7.75 13.79 4.85
C ASP A 163 9.24 13.64 4.48
N GLU A 164 9.94 12.64 5.03
CA GLU A 164 11.34 12.36 4.70
C GLU A 164 11.52 11.96 3.23
N PHE A 165 10.62 11.12 2.69
CA PHE A 165 10.60 10.78 1.28
C PHE A 165 10.31 12.01 0.42
N MET A 166 9.34 12.84 0.78
CA MET A 166 8.96 14.05 0.06
C MET A 166 10.08 15.10 0.06
N GLU A 167 10.80 15.28 1.16
CA GLU A 167 11.96 16.16 1.22
C GLU A 167 13.06 15.68 0.29
N LYS A 168 13.42 14.40 0.36
CA LYS A 168 14.42 13.80 -0.52
C LYS A 168 14.02 13.89 -1.99
N ARG A 169 12.77 13.58 -2.31
CA ARG A 169 12.20 13.72 -3.66
C ARG A 169 12.32 15.16 -4.17
N ASN A 170 11.90 16.14 -3.38
CA ASN A 170 11.96 17.55 -3.77
C ASN A 170 13.39 18.02 -4.02
N GLN A 171 14.35 17.55 -3.23
CA GLN A 171 15.77 17.83 -3.45
C GLN A 171 16.27 17.22 -4.77
N LEU A 172 16.01 15.96 -5.00
CA LEU A 172 16.44 15.25 -6.22
C LEU A 172 15.78 15.81 -7.49
N ARG A 173 14.51 16.19 -7.40
CA ARG A 173 13.79 16.87 -8.49
C ARG A 173 14.45 18.19 -8.85
N LYS A 174 14.78 19.00 -7.86
CA LYS A 174 15.49 20.26 -8.08
C LYS A 174 16.86 20.06 -8.74
N GLU A 175 17.62 19.07 -8.29
CA GLU A 175 18.91 18.70 -8.89
C GLU A 175 18.74 18.24 -10.34
N HIS A 176 17.69 17.52 -10.66
CA HIS A 176 17.35 17.09 -12.03
C HIS A 176 17.00 18.30 -12.91
N GLU A 177 16.09 19.18 -12.48
CA GLU A 177 15.71 20.40 -13.18
C GLU A 177 16.93 21.31 -13.45
N ASP A 178 17.85 21.44 -12.49
CA ASP A 178 19.06 22.24 -12.65
C ASP A 178 20.03 21.60 -13.69
N LYS A 179 20.13 20.27 -13.73
CA LYS A 179 20.92 19.55 -14.75
C LYS A 179 20.35 19.74 -16.16
N VAL A 180 19.04 19.54 -16.32
CA VAL A 180 18.36 19.74 -17.62
C VAL A 180 18.58 21.15 -18.11
N ARG A 181 18.34 22.16 -17.25
CA ARG A 181 18.57 23.58 -17.57
C ARG A 181 20.02 23.89 -17.96
N LEU A 182 20.98 23.21 -17.33
CA LEU A 182 22.40 23.37 -17.66
C LEU A 182 22.73 22.78 -19.02
N GLU A 183 22.17 21.63 -19.36
CA GLU A 183 22.37 20.99 -20.66
C GLU A 183 21.72 21.79 -21.80
N GLU A 184 20.52 22.32 -21.60
CA GLU A 184 19.86 23.21 -22.56
C GLU A 184 20.73 24.45 -22.84
N LYS A 185 21.26 25.10 -21.79
CA LYS A 185 22.16 26.24 -21.95
C LYS A 185 23.45 25.90 -22.68
N LYS A 186 24.03 24.71 -22.44
CA LYS A 186 25.21 24.25 -23.17
C LYS A 186 24.89 24.06 -24.65
N LYS A 187 23.71 23.47 -24.95
CA LYS A 187 23.27 23.26 -26.34
C LYS A 187 23.07 24.59 -27.06
N GLU A 188 22.39 25.55 -26.45
CA GLU A 188 22.22 26.91 -27.01
C GLU A 188 23.57 27.65 -27.28
N LEU A 189 24.51 27.47 -26.36
CA LEU A 189 25.87 28.04 -26.55
C LEU A 189 26.63 27.39 -27.71
N MET A 190 26.52 26.09 -27.85
CA MET A 190 27.16 25.35 -28.96
C MET A 190 26.56 25.74 -30.32
N GLU A 191 25.21 25.92 -30.38
CA GLU A 191 24.54 26.39 -31.59
C GLU A 191 24.88 27.85 -31.98
N LYS A 192 25.29 28.68 -31.02
CA LYS A 192 25.73 30.06 -31.27
C LYS A 192 27.21 30.18 -31.67
N LEU A 193 28.01 29.14 -31.45
CA LEU A 193 29.46 29.13 -31.72
C LEU A 193 29.83 28.37 -33.00
N GLY A 194 28.90 27.66 -33.62
CA GLY A 194 29.05 26.95 -34.88
C GLY A 194 28.38 27.67 -36.02
#